data_d66c5b93c4e2fcb46994b89f99a6a9f3
#
_entry.id   d66c5b93c4e2fcb46994b89f99a6a9f3
#
_cell.length_a   1.000
_cell.length_b   1.000
_cell.length_c   1.000
_cell.angle_alpha   90.00
_cell.angle_beta   90.00
_cell.angle_gamma   90.00
#
_symmetry.space_group_name_H-M   'P 1'
#
loop_
_entity.id
_entity.type
_entity.pdbx_description
1 polymer ?
#
loop_
_entity_poly.entity_id
_entity_poly.type
_entity_poly.pdbx_seq_one_letter_code
_entity_poly.pdbx_strand_id
1 'polypeptide(L)'
;VQGRCNRRFYRVKQQFMENMADSRAGELGASLAVYCGSQLVIDLWGGYRDSLRQNAWHRDTPVCVFSCTKGVVSIIAMRLVQAGLLDYDEKVTTYWPEFGCHGKESTQVKHLLSHQAGLPILATDLEAGKIWDWSVVTSALAASEPKWLAGTRHGYHALTWGYLVGSVLGRAAGISLRALLQREVCEPM
;
A
#
# COMPACT_ATOMS: atom_id res chain seq x y z
N VAL A 1 20.40 -13.63 -15.47
CA VAL A 1 20.08 -12.23 -15.19
C VAL A 1 20.39 -11.41 -16.42
N GLN A 2 19.46 -10.59 -16.83
CA GLN A 2 19.51 -9.71 -18.00
C GLN A 2 19.49 -8.24 -17.54
N GLY A 3 19.67 -7.30 -18.49
CA GLY A 3 19.60 -5.88 -18.23
C GLY A 3 20.94 -5.20 -18.10
N ARG A 4 20.94 -3.95 -17.64
CA ARG A 4 22.11 -3.08 -17.54
C ARG A 4 22.35 -2.59 -16.11
N CYS A 5 23.62 -2.39 -15.80
CA CYS A 5 24.03 -1.84 -14.51
C CYS A 5 25.24 -0.94 -14.73
N ASN A 6 25.19 0.28 -14.24
CA ASN A 6 26.32 1.19 -14.25
C ASN A 6 27.48 0.57 -13.44
N ARG A 7 28.71 0.67 -13.94
CA ARG A 7 29.91 0.07 -13.36
C ARG A 7 30.09 0.44 -11.87
N ARG A 8 29.70 1.64 -11.48
CA ARG A 8 29.74 2.12 -10.09
C ARG A 8 28.91 1.25 -9.12
N PHE A 9 27.87 0.59 -9.62
CA PHE A 9 26.94 -0.23 -8.84
C PHE A 9 27.11 -1.72 -9.09
N TYR A 10 28.24 -2.16 -9.62
CA TYR A 10 28.46 -3.56 -10.02
C TYR A 10 28.26 -4.56 -8.88
N ARG A 11 28.57 -4.18 -7.62
CA ARG A 11 28.31 -5.02 -6.43
C ARG A 11 26.82 -5.34 -6.24
N VAL A 12 25.92 -4.41 -6.60
CA VAL A 12 24.49 -4.63 -6.54
C VAL A 12 24.08 -5.68 -7.58
N LYS A 13 24.64 -5.61 -8.78
CA LYS A 13 24.40 -6.62 -9.82
C LYS A 13 24.91 -7.99 -9.37
N GLN A 14 26.09 -8.07 -8.76
CA GLN A 14 26.62 -9.34 -8.24
C GLN A 14 25.67 -9.94 -7.19
N GLN A 15 25.25 -9.14 -6.19
CA GLN A 15 24.31 -9.61 -5.16
C GLN A 15 22.97 -10.04 -5.76
N PHE A 16 22.45 -9.31 -6.74
CA PHE A 16 21.22 -9.70 -7.44
C PHE A 16 21.39 -11.06 -8.14
N MET A 17 22.53 -11.31 -8.77
CA MET A 17 22.83 -12.60 -9.40
C MET A 17 22.99 -13.72 -8.38
N GLU A 18 23.64 -13.47 -7.25
CA GLU A 18 23.80 -14.42 -6.15
C GLU A 18 22.45 -14.82 -5.54
N ASN A 19 21.57 -13.84 -5.30
CA ASN A 19 20.21 -14.10 -4.81
C ASN A 19 19.41 -14.97 -5.77
N MET A 20 19.54 -14.78 -7.08
CA MET A 20 18.89 -15.61 -8.10
C MET A 20 19.48 -17.03 -8.16
N ALA A 21 20.76 -17.20 -7.83
CA ALA A 21 21.43 -18.49 -7.85
C ALA A 21 21.24 -19.30 -6.56
N ASP A 22 20.96 -18.66 -5.44
CA ASP A 22 20.80 -19.32 -4.14
C ASP A 22 19.41 -19.99 -4.05
N SER A 23 19.37 -21.30 -4.17
CA SER A 23 18.14 -22.09 -4.04
C SER A 23 17.48 -21.97 -2.65
N ARG A 24 18.22 -21.54 -1.62
CA ARG A 24 17.70 -21.35 -0.24
C ARG A 24 17.03 -19.99 -0.07
N ALA A 25 17.41 -19.01 -0.85
CA ALA A 25 16.80 -17.66 -0.81
C ALA A 25 15.38 -17.65 -1.35
N GLY A 26 14.99 -18.70 -2.11
CA GLY A 26 13.63 -18.85 -2.63
C GLY A 26 13.26 -17.88 -3.75
N GLU A 27 14.24 -17.11 -4.26
CA GLU A 27 13.99 -16.17 -5.36
C GLU A 27 13.68 -16.93 -6.65
N LEU A 28 12.43 -16.83 -7.09
CA LEU A 28 11.99 -17.44 -8.34
C LEU A 28 12.28 -16.55 -9.53
N GLY A 29 11.93 -15.28 -9.41
CA GLY A 29 12.18 -14.24 -10.40
C GLY A 29 12.03 -12.86 -9.78
N ALA A 30 12.75 -11.89 -10.33
CA ALA A 30 12.75 -10.54 -9.83
C ALA A 30 13.14 -9.51 -10.89
N SER A 31 12.77 -8.25 -10.63
CA SER A 31 13.26 -7.07 -11.32
C SER A 31 13.80 -6.05 -10.31
N LEU A 32 14.82 -5.32 -10.72
CA LEU A 32 15.41 -4.23 -9.94
C LEU A 32 15.68 -3.03 -10.83
N ALA A 33 15.04 -1.90 -10.54
CA ALA A 33 15.33 -0.63 -11.18
C ALA A 33 15.80 0.39 -10.14
N VAL A 34 16.90 1.08 -10.42
CA VAL A 34 17.43 2.12 -9.53
C VAL A 34 17.72 3.36 -10.34
N TYR A 35 17.21 4.48 -9.88
CA TYR A 35 17.50 5.80 -10.41
C TYR A 35 18.41 6.57 -9.44
N CYS A 36 19.36 7.32 -10.01
CA CYS A 36 20.16 8.29 -9.29
C CYS A 36 19.87 9.67 -9.92
N GLY A 37 19.11 10.50 -9.21
CA GLY A 37 18.44 11.63 -9.84
C GLY A 37 17.49 11.14 -10.95
N SER A 38 17.61 11.69 -12.16
CA SER A 38 16.82 11.28 -13.33
C SER A 38 17.44 10.14 -14.15
N GLN A 39 18.65 9.66 -13.78
CA GLN A 39 19.34 8.61 -14.52
C GLN A 39 18.98 7.22 -14.00
N LEU A 40 18.53 6.34 -14.90
CA LEU A 40 18.38 4.91 -14.62
C LEU A 40 19.77 4.26 -14.61
N VAL A 41 20.28 3.96 -13.41
CA VAL A 41 21.64 3.43 -13.22
C VAL A 41 21.69 1.91 -13.09
N ILE A 42 20.57 1.28 -12.69
CA ILE A 42 20.39 -0.18 -12.66
C ILE A 42 19.02 -0.49 -13.26
N ASP A 43 18.98 -1.49 -14.14
CA ASP A 43 17.78 -2.05 -14.73
C ASP A 43 18.05 -3.52 -15.00
N LEU A 44 17.72 -4.37 -14.03
CA LEU A 44 18.02 -5.79 -14.01
C LEU A 44 16.75 -6.60 -13.84
N TRP A 45 16.72 -7.78 -14.49
CA TRP A 45 15.66 -8.77 -14.29
C TRP A 45 16.19 -10.17 -14.55
N GLY A 46 15.52 -11.18 -14.00
CA GLY A 46 15.92 -12.55 -14.21
C GLY A 46 15.08 -13.55 -13.46
N GLY A 47 15.32 -14.82 -13.72
CA GLY A 47 14.58 -15.94 -13.16
C GLY A 47 13.34 -16.30 -13.95
N TYR A 48 12.31 -16.78 -13.28
CA TYR A 48 11.08 -17.31 -13.85
C TYR A 48 9.86 -16.68 -13.15
N ARG A 49 8.74 -16.59 -13.88
CA ARG A 49 7.46 -16.09 -13.35
C ARG A 49 6.55 -17.19 -12.81
N ASP A 50 6.96 -18.43 -12.92
CA ASP A 50 6.20 -19.61 -12.45
C ASP A 50 7.11 -20.64 -11.75
N SER A 51 6.53 -21.38 -10.81
CA SER A 51 7.24 -22.39 -10.01
C SER A 51 7.78 -23.57 -10.81
N LEU A 52 7.21 -23.85 -11.99
CA LEU A 52 7.67 -24.89 -12.89
C LEU A 52 8.87 -24.46 -13.74
N ARG A 53 9.28 -23.18 -13.63
CA ARG A 53 10.39 -22.58 -14.38
C ARG A 53 10.27 -22.72 -15.89
N GLN A 54 9.05 -22.70 -16.40
CA GLN A 54 8.77 -22.81 -17.84
C GLN A 54 8.71 -21.48 -18.55
N ASN A 55 8.36 -20.41 -17.80
CA ASN A 55 8.21 -19.05 -18.34
C ASN A 55 9.25 -18.11 -17.72
N ALA A 56 10.12 -17.57 -18.55
CA ALA A 56 11.13 -16.64 -18.10
C ALA A 56 10.51 -15.35 -17.55
N TRP A 57 11.18 -14.75 -16.57
CA TRP A 57 10.87 -13.39 -16.11
C TRP A 57 11.44 -12.37 -17.09
N HIS A 58 10.60 -11.48 -17.58
CA HIS A 58 10.96 -10.39 -18.49
C HIS A 58 10.98 -9.04 -17.75
N ARG A 59 11.53 -8.02 -18.40
CA ARG A 59 11.62 -6.67 -17.84
C ARG A 59 10.27 -6.10 -17.42
N ASP A 60 9.22 -6.41 -18.16
CA ASP A 60 7.84 -5.96 -18.03
C ASP A 60 6.91 -7.01 -17.41
N THR A 61 7.46 -8.07 -16.82
CA THR A 61 6.63 -9.09 -16.13
C THR A 61 5.85 -8.44 -14.98
N PRO A 62 4.50 -8.48 -15.01
CA PRO A 62 3.71 -7.95 -13.93
C PRO A 62 3.80 -8.84 -12.69
N VAL A 63 3.84 -8.22 -11.53
CA VAL A 63 3.92 -8.90 -10.23
C VAL A 63 3.02 -8.20 -9.21
N CYS A 64 2.44 -8.99 -8.30
CA CYS A 64 1.69 -8.43 -7.18
C CYS A 64 2.64 -7.74 -6.21
N VAL A 65 2.52 -6.42 -6.08
CA VAL A 65 3.42 -5.59 -5.26
C VAL A 65 2.96 -5.43 -3.81
N PHE A 66 1.86 -6.09 -3.42
CA PHE A 66 1.32 -6.06 -2.05
C PHE A 66 1.28 -4.64 -1.46
N SER A 67 1.97 -4.43 -0.34
CA SER A 67 1.92 -3.18 0.42
C SER A 67 2.58 -1.98 -0.22
N CYS A 68 3.31 -2.13 -1.33
CA CYS A 68 3.70 -0.98 -2.15
C CYS A 68 2.46 -0.20 -2.66
N THR A 69 1.31 -0.87 -2.76
CA THR A 69 0.01 -0.25 -3.05
C THR A 69 -0.34 0.88 -2.07
N LYS A 70 0.07 0.78 -0.79
CA LYS A 70 -0.15 1.86 0.18
C LYS A 70 0.53 3.16 -0.24
N GLY A 71 1.71 3.08 -0.84
CA GLY A 71 2.39 4.25 -1.41
C GLY A 71 1.58 4.91 -2.52
N VAL A 72 1.01 4.11 -3.42
CA VAL A 72 0.14 4.61 -4.50
C VAL A 72 -1.11 5.28 -3.92
N VAL A 73 -1.78 4.66 -2.95
CA VAL A 73 -2.94 5.25 -2.28
C VAL A 73 -2.57 6.52 -1.51
N SER A 74 -1.37 6.60 -0.94
CA SER A 74 -0.87 7.83 -0.30
C SER A 74 -0.66 8.97 -1.31
N ILE A 75 -0.25 8.67 -2.54
CA ILE A 75 -0.20 9.68 -3.61
C ILE A 75 -1.61 10.21 -3.92
N ILE A 76 -2.62 9.35 -3.94
CA ILE A 76 -4.03 9.79 -4.11
C ILE A 76 -4.42 10.74 -2.97
N ALA A 77 -4.08 10.39 -1.71
CA ALA A 77 -4.32 11.28 -0.57
C ALA A 77 -3.67 12.66 -0.74
N MET A 78 -2.41 12.71 -1.18
CA MET A 78 -1.71 13.97 -1.48
C MET A 78 -2.42 14.79 -2.55
N ARG A 79 -2.90 14.16 -3.61
CA ARG A 79 -3.66 14.84 -4.68
C ARG A 79 -4.98 15.41 -4.18
N LEU A 80 -5.70 14.69 -3.31
CA LEU A 80 -6.92 15.21 -2.68
C LEU A 80 -6.63 16.39 -1.75
N VAL A 81 -5.51 16.36 -1.02
CA VAL A 81 -5.06 17.54 -0.22
C VAL A 81 -4.76 18.73 -1.13
N GLN A 82 -4.05 18.50 -2.23
CA GLN A 82 -3.75 19.54 -3.23
C GLN A 82 -5.03 20.16 -3.83
N ALA A 83 -6.07 19.33 -4.00
CA ALA A 83 -7.38 19.77 -4.51
C ALA A 83 -8.27 20.44 -3.43
N GLY A 84 -7.83 20.52 -2.17
CA GLY A 84 -8.62 21.04 -1.05
C GLY A 84 -9.78 20.15 -0.60
N LEU A 85 -9.78 18.88 -1.01
CA LEU A 85 -10.82 17.92 -0.67
C LEU A 85 -10.50 17.12 0.59
N LEU A 86 -9.25 17.09 1.02
CA LEU A 86 -8.76 16.38 2.19
C LEU A 86 -7.81 17.27 2.98
N ASP A 87 -7.84 17.16 4.31
CA ASP A 87 -6.86 17.75 5.21
C ASP A 87 -6.30 16.65 6.12
N TYR A 88 -4.97 16.57 6.24
CA TYR A 88 -4.32 15.57 7.10
C TYR A 88 -4.56 15.81 8.58
N ASP A 89 -4.74 17.05 9.01
CA ASP A 89 -4.97 17.45 10.38
C ASP A 89 -6.46 17.46 10.74
N GLU A 90 -7.34 17.30 9.76
CA GLU A 90 -8.78 17.22 10.00
C GLU A 90 -9.15 15.88 10.65
N LYS A 91 -10.24 15.89 11.42
CA LYS A 91 -10.78 14.69 12.06
C LYS A 91 -11.34 13.73 11.01
N VAL A 92 -11.14 12.44 11.24
CA VAL A 92 -11.74 11.38 10.42
C VAL A 92 -13.25 11.51 10.38
N THR A 93 -13.88 11.92 11.48
CA THR A 93 -15.33 12.09 11.60
C THR A 93 -15.92 13.15 10.67
N THR A 94 -15.14 14.10 10.19
CA THR A 94 -15.56 15.08 9.17
C THR A 94 -15.94 14.40 7.86
N TYR A 95 -15.21 13.35 7.50
CA TYR A 95 -15.44 12.56 6.29
C TYR A 95 -16.25 11.30 6.56
N TRP A 96 -16.10 10.74 7.75
CA TRP A 96 -16.69 9.45 8.17
C TRP A 96 -17.27 9.56 9.58
N PRO A 97 -18.50 10.12 9.73
CA PRO A 97 -19.10 10.38 11.04
C PRO A 97 -19.22 9.15 11.92
N GLU A 98 -19.56 7.98 11.36
CA GLU A 98 -19.77 6.73 12.08
C GLU A 98 -18.48 6.18 12.72
N PHE A 99 -17.33 6.67 12.30
CA PHE A 99 -16.04 6.32 12.89
C PHE A 99 -15.86 6.88 14.31
N GLY A 100 -16.57 7.97 14.65
CA GLY A 100 -16.43 8.70 15.91
C GLY A 100 -17.11 8.04 17.09
N CYS A 101 -16.71 6.82 17.45
CA CYS A 101 -17.16 6.15 18.67
C CYS A 101 -15.98 5.46 19.37
N HIS A 102 -16.17 5.00 20.60
CA HIS A 102 -15.15 4.31 21.39
C HIS A 102 -13.84 5.08 21.52
N GLY A 103 -13.91 6.42 21.73
CA GLY A 103 -12.75 7.26 21.94
C GLY A 103 -11.97 7.63 20.66
N LYS A 104 -12.59 7.44 19.47
CA LYS A 104 -11.97 7.75 18.17
C LYS A 104 -12.34 9.14 17.63
N GLU A 105 -13.12 9.93 18.34
CA GLU A 105 -13.66 11.23 17.91
C GLU A 105 -12.57 12.26 17.55
N SER A 106 -11.41 12.13 18.19
CA SER A 106 -10.24 13.01 17.94
C SER A 106 -9.24 12.46 16.94
N THR A 107 -9.50 11.28 16.35
CA THR A 107 -8.61 10.67 15.38
C THR A 107 -8.54 11.54 14.12
N GLN A 108 -7.32 11.94 13.72
CA GLN A 108 -7.07 12.72 12.52
C GLN A 108 -6.71 11.82 11.33
N VAL A 109 -6.89 12.32 10.11
CA VAL A 109 -6.57 11.61 8.85
C VAL A 109 -5.12 11.13 8.84
N LYS A 110 -4.17 11.95 9.29
CA LYS A 110 -2.75 11.57 9.38
C LYS A 110 -2.49 10.34 10.25
N HIS A 111 -3.30 10.11 11.30
CA HIS A 111 -3.16 8.94 12.16
C HIS A 111 -3.49 7.64 11.42
N LEU A 112 -4.45 7.67 10.48
CA LEU A 112 -4.74 6.53 9.60
C LEU A 112 -3.57 6.26 8.66
N LEU A 113 -3.11 7.28 7.96
CA LEU A 113 -2.02 7.18 6.97
C LEU A 113 -0.71 6.70 7.58
N SER A 114 -0.42 7.11 8.82
CA SER A 114 0.83 6.79 9.52
C SER A 114 0.75 5.58 10.45
N HIS A 115 -0.29 4.75 10.34
CA HIS A 115 -0.47 3.54 11.16
C HIS A 115 -0.61 3.81 12.68
N GLN A 116 -1.18 4.95 13.05
CA GLN A 116 -1.33 5.37 14.45
C GLN A 116 -2.78 5.33 14.94
N ALA A 117 -3.72 4.80 14.14
CA ALA A 117 -5.16 4.79 14.46
C ALA A 117 -5.56 3.83 15.59
N GLY A 118 -4.69 2.90 15.98
CA GLY A 118 -5.01 1.90 17.02
C GLY A 118 -5.89 0.73 16.54
N LEU A 119 -6.06 0.56 15.23
CA LEU A 119 -6.94 -0.47 14.63
C LEU A 119 -6.15 -1.45 13.73
N PRO A 120 -5.06 -2.08 14.23
CA PRO A 120 -4.20 -2.93 13.38
C PRO A 120 -4.87 -4.24 12.94
N ILE A 121 -5.90 -4.66 13.66
CA ILE A 121 -6.71 -5.86 13.41
C ILE A 121 -8.20 -5.53 13.59
N LEU A 122 -9.07 -6.33 13.02
CA LEU A 122 -10.50 -6.29 13.34
C LEU A 122 -10.71 -6.83 14.76
N ALA A 123 -11.62 -6.19 15.51
CA ALA A 123 -11.95 -6.62 16.87
C ALA A 123 -12.90 -7.82 16.89
N THR A 124 -13.60 -8.08 15.80
CA THR A 124 -14.57 -9.16 15.62
C THR A 124 -14.11 -10.13 14.54
N ASP A 125 -14.29 -11.42 14.80
CA ASP A 125 -14.15 -12.44 13.77
C ASP A 125 -15.26 -12.26 12.74
N LEU A 126 -14.86 -12.11 11.49
CA LEU A 126 -15.77 -12.07 10.35
C LEU A 126 -16.01 -13.48 9.84
N GLU A 127 -17.23 -13.76 9.37
CA GLU A 127 -17.51 -14.97 8.62
C GLU A 127 -16.55 -15.12 7.43
N ALA A 128 -16.26 -16.38 7.05
CA ALA A 128 -15.37 -16.68 5.94
C ALA A 128 -15.78 -15.93 4.65
N GLY A 129 -14.84 -15.24 4.04
CA GLY A 129 -15.05 -14.44 2.82
C GLY A 129 -15.57 -13.02 3.05
N LYS A 130 -16.10 -12.68 4.22
CA LYS A 130 -16.60 -11.32 4.51
C LYS A 130 -15.50 -10.27 4.60
N ILE A 131 -14.26 -10.68 4.75
CA ILE A 131 -13.09 -9.77 4.67
C ILE A 131 -13.00 -9.03 3.33
N TRP A 132 -13.63 -9.54 2.27
CA TRP A 132 -13.67 -8.92 0.95
C TRP A 132 -14.88 -8.00 0.74
N ASP A 133 -15.83 -7.99 1.69
CA ASP A 133 -16.96 -7.08 1.65
C ASP A 133 -16.58 -5.75 2.28
N TRP A 134 -16.44 -4.72 1.44
CA TRP A 134 -16.01 -3.39 1.87
C TRP A 134 -16.90 -2.81 2.97
N SER A 135 -18.22 -2.94 2.81
CA SER A 135 -19.18 -2.36 3.73
C SER A 135 -19.14 -3.04 5.09
N VAL A 136 -19.03 -4.36 5.11
CA VAL A 136 -18.91 -5.17 6.34
C VAL A 136 -17.66 -4.80 7.11
N VAL A 137 -16.50 -4.76 6.43
CA VAL A 137 -15.21 -4.45 7.08
C VAL A 137 -15.17 -3.01 7.58
N THR A 138 -15.64 -2.06 6.80
CA THR A 138 -15.62 -0.65 7.22
C THR A 138 -16.58 -0.38 8.37
N SER A 139 -17.77 -1.00 8.38
CA SER A 139 -18.70 -0.91 9.51
C SER A 139 -18.10 -1.53 10.78
N ALA A 140 -17.46 -2.68 10.66
CA ALA A 140 -16.77 -3.31 11.78
C ALA A 140 -15.63 -2.45 12.35
N LEU A 141 -14.83 -1.83 11.48
CA LEU A 141 -13.76 -0.90 11.88
C LEU A 141 -14.29 0.37 12.53
N ALA A 142 -15.39 0.93 12.01
CA ALA A 142 -16.05 2.07 12.62
C ALA A 142 -16.54 1.75 14.04
N ALA A 143 -17.11 0.57 14.24
CA ALA A 143 -17.61 0.10 15.53
C ALA A 143 -16.52 -0.43 16.49
N SER A 144 -15.28 -0.64 16.00
CA SER A 144 -14.20 -1.22 16.81
C SER A 144 -13.64 -0.24 17.83
N GLU A 145 -13.30 -0.74 19.01
CA GLU A 145 -12.50 -0.03 20.02
C GLU A 145 -11.02 -0.07 19.60
N PRO A 146 -10.30 1.06 19.63
CA PRO A 146 -8.89 1.10 19.28
C PRO A 146 -8.04 0.45 20.39
N LYS A 147 -6.97 -0.26 20.01
CA LYS A 147 -6.00 -0.87 20.93
C LYS A 147 -5.12 0.15 21.66
N TRP A 148 -5.07 1.37 21.17
CA TRP A 148 -4.41 2.54 21.77
C TRP A 148 -5.03 3.83 21.23
N LEU A 149 -4.89 4.91 21.99
CA LEU A 149 -5.35 6.24 21.57
C LEU A 149 -4.58 6.68 20.31
N ALA A 150 -5.31 7.16 19.31
CA ALA A 150 -4.72 7.60 18.05
C ALA A 150 -3.61 8.66 18.28
N GLY A 151 -2.50 8.51 17.55
CA GLY A 151 -1.34 9.37 17.65
C GLY A 151 -0.38 9.04 18.80
N THR A 152 -0.71 8.14 19.74
CA THR A 152 0.15 7.83 20.89
C THR A 152 1.10 6.66 20.67
N ARG A 153 0.78 5.77 19.73
CA ARG A 153 1.58 4.59 19.38
C ARG A 153 1.49 4.33 17.89
N HIS A 154 2.46 3.59 17.38
CA HIS A 154 2.53 3.12 16.01
C HIS A 154 2.48 1.59 15.97
N GLY A 155 1.71 1.04 15.06
CA GLY A 155 1.63 -0.39 14.80
C GLY A 155 1.11 -0.65 13.39
N TYR A 156 1.81 -1.46 12.62
CA TYR A 156 1.48 -1.67 11.21
C TYR A 156 0.07 -2.25 11.01
N HIS A 157 -0.80 -1.51 10.36
CA HIS A 157 -2.16 -1.90 10.01
C HIS A 157 -2.12 -2.61 8.65
N ALA A 158 -1.72 -3.88 8.63
CA ALA A 158 -1.43 -4.61 7.39
C ALA A 158 -2.60 -4.64 6.40
N LEU A 159 -3.78 -5.04 6.85
CA LEU A 159 -5.01 -5.15 6.05
C LEU A 159 -5.96 -3.98 6.30
N THR A 160 -6.16 -3.60 7.56
CA THR A 160 -7.15 -2.60 7.96
C THR A 160 -6.83 -1.20 7.41
N TRP A 161 -5.56 -0.89 7.16
CA TRP A 161 -5.13 0.38 6.60
C TRP A 161 -5.85 0.73 5.29
N GLY A 162 -5.96 -0.26 4.39
CA GLY A 162 -6.62 -0.06 3.10
C GLY A 162 -8.09 0.35 3.23
N TYR A 163 -8.81 -0.29 4.16
CA TYR A 163 -10.21 0.03 4.45
C TYR A 163 -10.37 1.37 5.16
N LEU A 164 -9.51 1.66 6.14
CA LEU A 164 -9.53 2.91 6.89
C LEU A 164 -9.25 4.11 6.00
N VAL A 165 -8.10 4.11 5.34
CA VAL A 165 -7.68 5.20 4.47
C VAL A 165 -8.61 5.30 3.25
N GLY A 166 -8.88 4.18 2.58
CA GLY A 166 -9.73 4.17 1.39
C GLY A 166 -11.16 4.68 1.66
N SER A 167 -11.71 4.43 2.86
CA SER A 167 -13.02 4.96 3.25
C SER A 167 -13.01 6.48 3.39
N VAL A 168 -11.97 7.04 4.00
CA VAL A 168 -11.84 8.50 4.13
C VAL A 168 -11.65 9.14 2.77
N LEU A 169 -10.73 8.60 1.94
CA LEU A 169 -10.47 9.16 0.60
C LEU A 169 -11.71 9.11 -0.29
N GLY A 170 -12.42 7.97 -0.26
CA GLY A 170 -13.64 7.81 -1.06
C GLY A 170 -14.74 8.78 -0.66
N ARG A 171 -14.95 8.98 0.65
CA ARG A 171 -15.92 9.95 1.17
C ARG A 171 -15.52 11.39 0.88
N ALA A 172 -14.26 11.74 1.07
CA ALA A 172 -13.74 13.08 0.78
C ALA A 172 -13.92 13.46 -0.71
N ALA A 173 -13.75 12.49 -1.61
CA ALA A 173 -13.89 12.71 -3.05
C ALA A 173 -15.28 12.43 -3.61
N GLY A 174 -16.21 11.85 -2.83
CA GLY A 174 -17.55 11.46 -3.29
C GLY A 174 -17.58 10.29 -4.29
N ILE A 175 -16.49 9.54 -4.44
CA ILE A 175 -16.37 8.39 -5.36
C ILE A 175 -15.60 7.24 -4.71
N SER A 176 -15.72 6.02 -5.25
CA SER A 176 -15.02 4.86 -4.68
C SER A 176 -13.49 4.97 -4.80
N LEU A 177 -12.76 4.30 -3.90
CA LEU A 177 -11.28 4.21 -3.98
C LEU A 177 -10.83 3.65 -5.34
N ARG A 178 -11.57 2.70 -5.91
CA ARG A 178 -11.29 2.17 -7.25
C ARG A 178 -11.38 3.26 -8.33
N ALA A 179 -12.43 4.07 -8.29
CA ALA A 179 -12.61 5.18 -9.22
C ALA A 179 -11.52 6.25 -9.03
N LEU A 180 -11.12 6.51 -7.78
CA LEU A 180 -9.99 7.39 -7.47
C LEU A 180 -8.69 6.87 -8.08
N LEU A 181 -8.37 5.58 -7.89
CA LEU A 181 -7.17 4.96 -8.46
C LEU A 181 -7.17 5.08 -9.98
N GLN A 182 -8.32 4.79 -10.61
CA GLN A 182 -8.46 4.90 -12.06
C GLN A 182 -8.17 6.34 -12.54
N ARG A 183 -8.84 7.32 -11.96
CA ARG A 183 -8.75 8.73 -12.35
C ARG A 183 -7.39 9.36 -12.04
N GLU A 184 -6.85 9.11 -10.85
CA GLU A 184 -5.66 9.82 -10.34
C GLU A 184 -4.34 9.15 -10.71
N VAL A 185 -4.36 7.87 -11.05
CA VAL A 185 -3.15 7.09 -11.32
C VAL A 185 -3.17 6.43 -12.69
N CYS A 186 -4.19 5.61 -13.00
CA CYS A 186 -4.16 4.80 -14.22
C CYS A 186 -4.35 5.62 -15.50
N GLU A 187 -5.27 6.59 -15.50
CA GLU A 187 -5.54 7.41 -16.70
C GLU A 187 -4.40 8.37 -17.07
N PRO A 188 -3.65 8.96 -16.10
CA PRO A 188 -2.51 9.82 -16.43
C PRO A 188 -1.26 9.08 -16.91
N MET A 189 -1.17 7.74 -16.74
CA MET A 189 0.00 6.91 -17.10
C MET A 189 -0.11 6.33 -18.51
#